data_99a73f8ba8630f76243443001ee13249
#
_entry.id   99a73f8ba8630f76243443001ee13249
#
_cell.length_a   1.000
_cell.length_b   1.000
_cell.length_c   1.000
_cell.angle_alpha   90.00
_cell.angle_beta   90.00
_cell.angle_gamma   90.00
#
_symmetry.space_group_name_H-M   'P 1'
#
loop_
_entity.id
_entity.type
_entity.pdbx_description
1 polymer ?
#
loop_
_entity_poly.entity_id
_entity_poly.type
_entity_poly.pdbx_seq_one_letter_code
_entity_poly.pdbx_strand_id
1 'polypeptide(L)'
;MNYAIIGCGLIGKKRLAALPAGSQLAVACDAKLAHAEELVKAAGTGCAVSDFQLAVVDPQVDAVVVATINSALAEIAATAIRAGKSVIVEKPAGISVRQLDELIALEEKHGVCVRVGFNHRYHPAFRQAREIFASGVMGELMFIRGRYGHGGRIGYDQEWRANPALSGGGELIDQGIHLIDLAGWFLGGFKKIDGHAATYFWKMPVDDNSFLSLRTASNQTAWLHVSCTEWKNLFSFEIYGKHAKLHIEGLGGSYGVEKLFHYQMKPEMGIPDTKVYEFPGPDESWRAEMSEFEQDVRLKRKPDAGLAEARSALQIVEEIYLKNRDTNL
;
A
#
# COMPACT_ATOMS: atom_id res chain seq x y z
N MET A 1 2.65 -7.66 -21.61
CA MET A 1 1.51 -8.44 -21.07
C MET A 1 0.19 -7.76 -21.41
N ASN A 2 -0.89 -8.54 -21.51
CA ASN A 2 -2.24 -8.03 -21.70
C ASN A 2 -2.96 -8.00 -20.35
N TYR A 3 -3.45 -6.85 -19.95
CA TYR A 3 -4.06 -6.65 -18.65
C TYR A 3 -5.57 -6.54 -18.71
N ALA A 4 -6.25 -7.16 -17.74
CA ALA A 4 -7.57 -6.69 -17.33
C ALA A 4 -7.40 -5.71 -16.17
N ILE A 5 -8.08 -4.56 -16.22
CA ILE A 5 -8.16 -3.60 -15.09
C ILE A 5 -9.59 -3.58 -14.58
N ILE A 6 -9.78 -4.03 -13.33
CA ILE A 6 -11.07 -4.12 -12.66
C ILE A 6 -11.15 -3.04 -11.59
N GLY A 7 -12.08 -2.09 -11.78
CA GLY A 7 -12.16 -0.82 -11.06
C GLY A 7 -11.47 0.29 -11.85
N CYS A 8 -12.27 1.07 -12.59
CA CYS A 8 -11.81 2.10 -13.52
C CYS A 8 -11.85 3.52 -12.92
N GLY A 9 -11.83 3.63 -11.59
CA GLY A 9 -11.74 4.89 -10.86
C GLY A 9 -10.34 5.51 -10.92
N LEU A 10 -10.03 6.40 -9.95
CA LEU A 10 -8.75 7.11 -9.87
C LEU A 10 -7.55 6.14 -9.91
N ILE A 11 -7.61 5.05 -9.14
CA ILE A 11 -6.50 4.09 -9.04
C ILE A 11 -6.38 3.26 -10.33
N GLY A 12 -7.49 2.80 -10.91
CA GLY A 12 -7.45 2.12 -12.21
C GLY A 12 -6.84 2.97 -13.32
N LYS A 13 -7.15 4.28 -13.36
CA LYS A 13 -6.53 5.23 -14.29
C LYS A 13 -5.02 5.38 -14.05
N LYS A 14 -4.57 5.42 -12.79
CA LYS A 14 -3.13 5.42 -12.44
C LYS A 14 -2.45 4.12 -12.87
N ARG A 15 -3.09 2.96 -12.65
CA ARG A 15 -2.56 1.66 -13.07
C ARG A 15 -2.43 1.56 -14.60
N LEU A 16 -3.42 2.05 -15.35
CA LEU A 16 -3.33 2.13 -16.80
C LEU A 16 -2.11 2.97 -17.24
N ALA A 17 -1.95 4.17 -16.68
CA ALA A 17 -0.83 5.06 -17.00
C ALA A 17 0.54 4.48 -16.60
N ALA A 18 0.56 3.53 -15.67
CA ALA A 18 1.75 2.89 -15.15
C ALA A 18 2.10 1.56 -15.86
N LEU A 19 1.32 1.12 -16.86
CA LEU A 19 1.62 -0.12 -17.58
C LEU A 19 3.03 -0.05 -18.21
N PRO A 20 3.83 -1.12 -18.06
CA PRO A 20 5.17 -1.19 -18.66
C PRO A 20 5.12 -1.12 -20.20
N ALA A 21 6.23 -0.67 -20.79
CA ALA A 21 6.36 -0.62 -22.26
C ALA A 21 6.15 -2.02 -22.87
N GLY A 22 5.33 -2.09 -23.93
CA GLY A 22 4.96 -3.35 -24.57
C GLY A 22 3.80 -4.09 -23.90
N SER A 23 3.27 -3.58 -22.81
CA SER A 23 2.04 -4.09 -22.17
C SER A 23 0.85 -3.22 -22.55
N GLN A 24 -0.35 -3.79 -22.57
CA GLN A 24 -1.56 -3.11 -23.02
C GLN A 24 -2.79 -3.53 -22.22
N LEU A 25 -3.81 -2.67 -22.28
CA LEU A 25 -5.13 -2.99 -21.76
C LEU A 25 -5.85 -3.93 -22.76
N ALA A 26 -6.27 -5.10 -22.29
CA ALA A 26 -7.15 -6.00 -23.03
C ALA A 26 -8.61 -5.82 -22.61
N VAL A 27 -8.87 -5.70 -21.32
CA VAL A 27 -10.23 -5.54 -20.78
C VAL A 27 -10.24 -4.48 -19.68
N ALA A 28 -11.16 -3.53 -19.76
CA ALA A 28 -11.52 -2.65 -18.65
C ALA A 28 -12.86 -3.13 -18.07
N CYS A 29 -12.94 -3.22 -16.73
CA CYS A 29 -14.16 -3.61 -16.05
C CYS A 29 -14.51 -2.65 -14.90
N ASP A 30 -15.74 -2.17 -14.89
CA ASP A 30 -16.29 -1.39 -13.77
C ASP A 30 -17.80 -1.64 -13.68
N ALA A 31 -18.34 -1.69 -12.47
CA ALA A 31 -19.79 -1.83 -12.26
C ALA A 31 -20.60 -0.74 -12.97
N LYS A 32 -19.99 0.43 -13.18
CA LYS A 32 -20.49 1.49 -14.05
C LYS A 32 -19.79 1.40 -15.40
N LEU A 33 -20.43 0.78 -16.40
CA LEU A 33 -19.83 0.52 -17.71
C LEU A 33 -19.16 1.77 -18.31
N ALA A 34 -19.74 2.95 -18.14
CA ALA A 34 -19.20 4.21 -18.63
C ALA A 34 -17.76 4.48 -18.14
N HIS A 35 -17.40 4.09 -16.89
CA HIS A 35 -16.03 4.22 -16.40
C HIS A 35 -15.06 3.29 -17.14
N ALA A 36 -15.51 2.07 -17.48
CA ALA A 36 -14.70 1.13 -18.26
C ALA A 36 -14.51 1.63 -19.70
N GLU A 37 -15.55 2.17 -20.32
CA GLU A 37 -15.50 2.79 -21.65
C GLU A 37 -14.54 3.98 -21.70
N GLU A 38 -14.56 4.84 -20.68
CA GLU A 38 -13.59 5.94 -20.54
C GLU A 38 -12.14 5.42 -20.47
N LEU A 39 -11.92 4.33 -19.70
CA LEU A 39 -10.58 3.75 -19.54
C LEU A 39 -10.08 3.14 -20.86
N VAL A 40 -10.93 2.42 -21.59
CA VAL A 40 -10.64 1.89 -22.94
C VAL A 40 -10.31 3.01 -23.91
N LYS A 41 -11.11 4.09 -23.91
CA LYS A 41 -10.85 5.27 -24.74
C LYS A 41 -9.49 5.91 -24.44
N ALA A 42 -9.12 6.00 -23.13
CA ALA A 42 -7.83 6.55 -22.70
C ALA A 42 -6.66 5.65 -23.11
N ALA A 43 -6.85 4.32 -23.07
CA ALA A 43 -5.85 3.33 -23.45
C ALA A 43 -5.67 3.23 -24.99
N GLY A 44 -6.70 3.53 -25.76
CA GLY A 44 -6.74 3.31 -27.20
C GLY A 44 -6.82 1.84 -27.61
N THR A 45 -6.95 0.92 -26.67
CA THR A 45 -7.02 -0.54 -26.86
C THR A 45 -7.96 -1.18 -25.84
N GLY A 46 -8.38 -2.42 -26.12
CA GLY A 46 -9.18 -3.24 -25.22
C GLY A 46 -10.68 -3.10 -25.41
N CYS A 47 -11.44 -3.80 -24.57
CA CYS A 47 -12.90 -3.74 -24.52
C CYS A 47 -13.39 -3.40 -23.12
N ALA A 48 -14.62 -2.86 -23.03
CA ALA A 48 -15.26 -2.49 -21.78
C ALA A 48 -16.33 -3.51 -21.41
N VAL A 49 -16.34 -3.95 -20.14
CA VAL A 49 -17.37 -4.85 -19.58
C VAL A 49 -17.79 -4.36 -18.21
N SER A 50 -18.99 -4.79 -17.76
CA SER A 50 -19.47 -4.47 -16.40
C SER A 50 -19.41 -5.66 -15.44
N ASP A 51 -19.18 -6.86 -15.94
CA ASP A 51 -19.03 -8.07 -15.14
C ASP A 51 -17.56 -8.50 -15.10
N PHE A 52 -16.99 -8.49 -13.90
CA PHE A 52 -15.59 -8.86 -13.69
C PHE A 52 -15.31 -10.34 -13.99
N GLN A 53 -16.32 -11.20 -13.90
CA GLN A 53 -16.16 -12.62 -14.23
C GLN A 53 -15.80 -12.78 -15.72
N LEU A 54 -16.39 -11.98 -16.60
CA LEU A 54 -16.04 -11.98 -18.03
C LEU A 54 -14.61 -11.49 -18.25
N ALA A 55 -14.18 -10.47 -17.50
CA ALA A 55 -12.83 -9.94 -17.62
C ALA A 55 -11.75 -10.94 -17.20
N VAL A 56 -11.97 -11.70 -16.13
CA VAL A 56 -10.95 -12.64 -15.60
C VAL A 56 -10.84 -13.93 -16.42
N VAL A 57 -11.90 -14.37 -17.10
CA VAL A 57 -11.86 -15.57 -17.94
C VAL A 57 -11.43 -15.30 -19.38
N ASP A 58 -11.28 -14.06 -19.78
CA ASP A 58 -10.88 -13.70 -21.15
C ASP A 58 -9.52 -14.34 -21.49
N PRO A 59 -9.42 -15.11 -22.58
CA PRO A 59 -8.19 -15.80 -22.95
C PRO A 59 -7.06 -14.87 -23.39
N GLN A 60 -7.37 -13.63 -23.76
CA GLN A 60 -6.36 -12.64 -24.12
C GLN A 60 -5.70 -11.98 -22.88
N VAL A 61 -6.29 -12.12 -21.70
CA VAL A 61 -5.77 -11.54 -20.46
C VAL A 61 -4.67 -12.41 -19.86
N ASP A 62 -3.49 -11.87 -19.65
CA ASP A 62 -2.36 -12.51 -18.97
C ASP A 62 -2.39 -12.24 -17.45
N ALA A 63 -2.74 -11.03 -17.07
CA ALA A 63 -2.74 -10.58 -15.68
C ALA A 63 -3.91 -9.64 -15.37
N VAL A 64 -4.30 -9.61 -14.09
CA VAL A 64 -5.43 -8.81 -13.61
C VAL A 64 -4.96 -7.76 -12.60
N VAL A 65 -5.34 -6.52 -12.81
CA VAL A 65 -5.24 -5.42 -11.85
C VAL A 65 -6.58 -5.27 -11.16
N VAL A 66 -6.62 -5.40 -9.82
CA VAL A 66 -7.84 -5.21 -9.03
C VAL A 66 -7.72 -3.90 -8.25
N ALA A 67 -8.48 -2.88 -8.66
CA ALA A 67 -8.42 -1.51 -8.14
C ALA A 67 -9.81 -0.97 -7.74
N THR A 68 -10.60 -1.82 -7.07
CA THR A 68 -11.96 -1.52 -6.61
C THR A 68 -11.99 -0.99 -5.17
N ILE A 69 -13.17 -0.87 -4.58
CA ILE A 69 -13.33 -0.63 -3.15
C ILE A 69 -12.86 -1.82 -2.33
N ASN A 70 -12.44 -1.60 -1.08
CA ASN A 70 -11.76 -2.61 -0.26
C ASN A 70 -12.56 -3.92 -0.09
N SER A 71 -13.88 -3.83 0.10
CA SER A 71 -14.74 -5.00 0.31
C SER A 71 -14.81 -5.95 -0.90
N ALA A 72 -14.54 -5.47 -2.11
CA ALA A 72 -14.60 -6.27 -3.33
C ALA A 72 -13.23 -6.85 -3.77
N LEU A 73 -12.12 -6.34 -3.18
CA LEU A 73 -10.76 -6.72 -3.61
C LEU A 73 -10.52 -8.23 -3.53
N ALA A 74 -10.83 -8.84 -2.39
CA ALA A 74 -10.53 -10.25 -2.15
C ALA A 74 -11.34 -11.20 -3.04
N GLU A 75 -12.62 -10.93 -3.25
CA GLU A 75 -13.48 -11.76 -4.11
C GLU A 75 -12.98 -11.76 -5.56
N ILE A 76 -12.69 -10.57 -6.09
CA ILE A 76 -12.23 -10.41 -7.47
C ILE A 76 -10.84 -11.05 -7.64
N ALA A 77 -9.92 -10.81 -6.70
CA ALA A 77 -8.60 -11.42 -6.71
C ALA A 77 -8.69 -12.96 -6.65
N ALA A 78 -9.53 -13.52 -5.77
CA ALA A 78 -9.76 -14.96 -5.68
C ALA A 78 -10.29 -15.55 -7.01
N THR A 79 -11.18 -14.84 -7.68
CA THR A 79 -11.72 -15.27 -8.97
C THR A 79 -10.65 -15.28 -10.06
N ALA A 80 -9.81 -14.24 -10.10
CA ALA A 80 -8.68 -14.16 -11.03
C ALA A 80 -7.63 -15.26 -10.77
N ILE A 81 -7.29 -15.53 -9.50
CA ILE A 81 -6.38 -16.62 -9.12
C ILE A 81 -6.92 -17.99 -9.56
N ARG A 82 -8.21 -18.27 -9.32
CA ARG A 82 -8.85 -19.51 -9.77
C ARG A 82 -8.86 -19.67 -11.29
N ALA A 83 -8.93 -18.56 -12.04
CA ALA A 83 -8.80 -18.54 -13.48
C ALA A 83 -7.33 -18.68 -13.98
N GLY A 84 -6.37 -18.88 -13.07
CA GLY A 84 -4.94 -19.04 -13.40
C GLY A 84 -4.24 -17.74 -13.80
N LYS A 85 -4.82 -16.58 -13.49
CA LYS A 85 -4.22 -15.28 -13.83
C LYS A 85 -3.32 -14.80 -12.71
N SER A 86 -2.17 -14.20 -13.08
CA SER A 86 -1.37 -13.42 -12.13
C SER A 86 -2.11 -12.14 -11.75
N VAL A 87 -1.98 -11.69 -10.49
CA VAL A 87 -2.80 -10.60 -9.95
C VAL A 87 -1.93 -9.55 -9.28
N ILE A 88 -2.18 -8.28 -9.58
CA ILE A 88 -1.84 -7.18 -8.70
C ILE A 88 -3.14 -6.63 -8.10
N VAL A 89 -3.30 -6.77 -6.79
CA VAL A 89 -4.47 -6.30 -6.07
C VAL A 89 -4.12 -5.10 -5.22
N GLU A 90 -4.94 -4.05 -5.25
CA GLU A 90 -4.73 -2.88 -4.39
C GLU A 90 -4.77 -3.24 -2.91
N LYS A 91 -3.97 -2.49 -2.12
CA LYS A 91 -4.04 -2.58 -0.66
C LYS A 91 -5.47 -2.20 -0.18
N PRO A 92 -5.96 -2.80 0.87
CA PRO A 92 -5.37 -3.79 1.77
C PRO A 92 -5.50 -5.25 1.29
N ALA A 93 -5.89 -5.49 0.05
CA ALA A 93 -6.18 -6.76 -0.61
C ALA A 93 -7.45 -7.48 -0.09
N GLY A 94 -8.06 -6.96 0.96
CA GLY A 94 -9.30 -7.43 1.59
C GLY A 94 -9.58 -6.65 2.86
N ILE A 95 -10.71 -6.88 3.50
CA ILE A 95 -11.12 -6.20 4.73
C ILE A 95 -11.00 -7.07 5.99
N SER A 96 -10.46 -8.29 5.86
CA SER A 96 -10.22 -9.18 6.99
C SER A 96 -9.04 -10.13 6.72
N VAL A 97 -8.36 -10.53 7.80
CA VAL A 97 -7.26 -11.51 7.76
C VAL A 97 -7.73 -12.83 7.15
N ARG A 98 -8.96 -13.28 7.46
CA ARG A 98 -9.54 -14.50 6.88
C ARG A 98 -9.57 -14.46 5.35
N GLN A 99 -9.93 -13.31 4.74
CA GLN A 99 -9.93 -13.18 3.28
C GLN A 99 -8.50 -13.32 2.72
N LEU A 100 -7.50 -12.79 3.39
CA LEU A 100 -6.11 -12.92 2.96
C LEU A 100 -5.58 -14.35 3.14
N ASP A 101 -5.97 -15.04 4.20
CA ASP A 101 -5.65 -16.47 4.38
C ASP A 101 -6.23 -17.32 3.23
N GLU A 102 -7.46 -17.02 2.81
CA GLU A 102 -8.10 -17.67 1.65
C GLU A 102 -7.34 -17.37 0.34
N LEU A 103 -6.89 -16.11 0.13
CA LEU A 103 -6.11 -15.74 -1.05
C LEU A 103 -4.73 -16.42 -1.08
N ILE A 104 -4.04 -16.51 0.07
CA ILE A 104 -2.74 -17.20 0.20
C ILE A 104 -2.90 -18.68 -0.18
N ALA A 105 -3.91 -19.35 0.35
CA ALA A 105 -4.18 -20.75 0.01
C ALA A 105 -4.48 -20.95 -1.49
N LEU A 106 -5.19 -20.00 -2.11
CA LEU A 106 -5.45 -20.03 -3.55
C LEU A 106 -4.19 -19.76 -4.38
N GLU A 107 -3.36 -18.78 -3.99
CA GLU A 107 -2.07 -18.49 -4.64
C GLU A 107 -1.19 -19.74 -4.66
N GLU A 108 -1.02 -20.39 -3.50
CA GLU A 108 -0.24 -21.61 -3.37
C GLU A 108 -0.80 -22.76 -4.23
N LYS A 109 -2.13 -22.95 -4.20
CA LYS A 109 -2.81 -24.01 -4.97
C LYS A 109 -2.68 -23.83 -6.47
N HIS A 110 -2.78 -22.61 -6.96
CA HIS A 110 -2.80 -22.33 -8.42
C HIS A 110 -1.43 -21.96 -8.97
N GLY A 111 -0.44 -21.67 -8.13
CA GLY A 111 0.92 -21.37 -8.53
C GLY A 111 1.04 -20.06 -9.35
N VAL A 112 0.14 -19.11 -9.14
CA VAL A 112 0.15 -17.80 -9.80
C VAL A 112 0.90 -16.78 -8.94
N CYS A 113 1.33 -15.66 -9.53
CA CYS A 113 1.95 -14.56 -8.81
C CYS A 113 0.88 -13.58 -8.33
N VAL A 114 0.85 -13.30 -7.02
CA VAL A 114 -0.04 -12.28 -6.45
C VAL A 114 0.76 -11.21 -5.72
N ARG A 115 0.70 -9.98 -6.23
CA ARG A 115 1.31 -8.80 -5.61
C ARG A 115 0.23 -7.91 -4.99
N VAL A 116 0.53 -7.33 -3.84
CA VAL A 116 -0.35 -6.32 -3.22
C VAL A 116 0.22 -4.92 -3.47
N GLY A 117 -0.65 -3.96 -3.77
CA GLY A 117 -0.33 -2.59 -4.17
C GLY A 117 0.29 -1.72 -3.07
N PHE A 118 1.41 -2.14 -2.51
CA PHE A 118 2.21 -1.34 -1.58
C PHE A 118 3.20 -0.45 -2.34
N ASN A 119 2.68 0.42 -3.20
CA ASN A 119 3.48 1.30 -4.05
C ASN A 119 4.46 2.19 -3.27
N HIS A 120 4.22 2.44 -1.97
CA HIS A 120 5.11 3.24 -1.13
C HIS A 120 6.52 2.67 -1.04
N ARG A 121 6.71 1.35 -1.14
CA ARG A 121 8.04 0.73 -1.21
C ARG A 121 8.84 1.12 -2.48
N TYR A 122 8.14 1.64 -3.51
CA TYR A 122 8.71 1.98 -4.82
C TYR A 122 9.00 3.47 -5.00
N HIS A 123 8.68 4.29 -4.01
CA HIS A 123 9.11 5.68 -4.00
C HIS A 123 10.64 5.77 -3.96
N PRO A 124 11.28 6.65 -4.73
CA PRO A 124 12.74 6.69 -4.86
C PRO A 124 13.45 6.95 -3.53
N ALA A 125 12.89 7.75 -2.63
CA ALA A 125 13.46 7.94 -1.29
C ALA A 125 13.47 6.63 -0.47
N PHE A 126 12.41 5.83 -0.56
CA PHE A 126 12.34 4.54 0.12
C PHE A 126 13.28 3.50 -0.51
N ARG A 127 13.43 3.49 -1.83
CA ARG A 127 14.40 2.62 -2.53
C ARG A 127 15.82 2.97 -2.10
N GLN A 128 16.18 4.26 -2.12
CA GLN A 128 17.47 4.74 -1.65
C GLN A 128 17.70 4.45 -0.16
N ALA A 129 16.69 4.63 0.69
CA ALA A 129 16.78 4.28 2.10
C ALA A 129 17.04 2.79 2.31
N ARG A 130 16.41 1.93 1.50
CA ARG A 130 16.60 0.47 1.56
C ARG A 130 18.01 0.06 1.14
N GLU A 131 18.59 0.71 0.14
CA GLU A 131 19.99 0.51 -0.27
C GLU A 131 20.97 0.89 0.85
N ILE A 132 20.75 2.07 1.48
CA ILE A 132 21.56 2.52 2.62
C ILE A 132 21.43 1.54 3.79
N PHE A 133 20.24 1.09 4.10
CA PHE A 133 20.01 0.07 5.14
C PHE A 133 20.73 -1.23 4.81
N ALA A 134 20.62 -1.73 3.58
CA ALA A 134 21.23 -2.98 3.13
C ALA A 134 22.77 -2.93 3.12
N SER A 135 23.37 -1.74 3.02
CA SER A 135 24.82 -1.55 3.11
C SER A 135 25.39 -1.77 4.52
N GLY A 136 24.53 -1.84 5.54
CA GLY A 136 24.93 -2.00 6.94
C GLY A 136 25.44 -0.74 7.62
N VAL A 137 25.56 0.40 6.92
CA VAL A 137 26.12 1.65 7.48
C VAL A 137 25.31 2.23 8.65
N MET A 138 24.03 1.89 8.73
CA MET A 138 23.17 2.32 9.83
C MET A 138 23.43 1.59 11.15
N GLY A 139 24.13 0.45 11.11
CA GLY A 139 24.21 -0.47 12.24
C GLY A 139 22.86 -1.10 12.59
N GLU A 140 22.72 -1.61 13.79
CA GLU A 140 21.47 -2.18 14.27
C GLU A 140 20.37 -1.11 14.33
N LEU A 141 19.19 -1.41 13.77
CA LEU A 141 18.04 -0.52 13.88
C LEU A 141 17.49 -0.51 15.31
N MET A 142 17.11 0.68 15.79
CA MET A 142 16.56 0.88 17.12
C MET A 142 15.05 1.09 17.08
N PHE A 143 14.61 2.06 16.27
CA PHE A 143 13.19 2.39 16.16
C PHE A 143 12.88 3.13 14.86
N ILE A 144 11.58 3.21 14.56
CA ILE A 144 10.99 3.98 13.47
C ILE A 144 9.93 4.91 14.02
N ARG A 145 9.83 6.14 13.47
CA ARG A 145 8.68 7.02 13.64
C ARG A 145 8.10 7.33 12.27
N GLY A 146 6.77 7.19 12.15
CA GLY A 146 6.08 7.49 10.90
C GLY A 146 4.83 8.32 11.15
N ARG A 147 4.62 9.35 10.29
CA ARG A 147 3.37 10.11 10.22
C ARG A 147 2.93 10.20 8.77
N TYR A 148 1.66 9.92 8.55
CA TYR A 148 1.05 10.00 7.24
C TYR A 148 -0.36 10.52 7.36
N GLY A 149 -0.65 11.63 6.70
CA GLY A 149 -1.97 12.19 6.81
C GLY A 149 -2.31 13.24 5.77
N HIS A 150 -3.57 13.58 5.72
CA HIS A 150 -4.14 14.61 4.86
C HIS A 150 -5.28 15.36 5.59
N GLY A 151 -5.81 16.43 4.99
CA GLY A 151 -6.87 17.22 5.60
C GLY A 151 -8.28 16.72 5.32
N GLY A 152 -8.44 15.65 4.56
CA GLY A 152 -9.74 15.28 4.01
C GLY A 152 -10.21 16.29 2.96
N ARG A 153 -11.51 16.33 2.73
CA ARG A 153 -12.20 17.28 1.83
C ARG A 153 -13.67 17.37 2.18
N ILE A 154 -14.35 18.41 1.72
CA ILE A 154 -15.81 18.55 1.90
C ILE A 154 -16.51 17.28 1.37
N GLY A 155 -17.33 16.65 2.20
CA GLY A 155 -18.06 15.41 1.87
C GLY A 155 -17.24 14.12 2.07
N TYR A 156 -16.04 14.19 2.67
CA TYR A 156 -15.20 13.00 2.95
C TYR A 156 -15.93 11.96 3.79
N ASP A 157 -16.73 12.41 4.76
CA ASP A 157 -17.59 11.60 5.64
C ASP A 157 -18.80 10.95 4.94
N GLN A 158 -19.03 11.28 3.65
CA GLN A 158 -20.07 10.67 2.81
C GLN A 158 -19.50 9.71 1.76
N GLU A 159 -18.18 9.57 1.67
CA GLU A 159 -17.55 8.68 0.72
C GLU A 159 -17.64 7.21 1.17
N TRP A 160 -17.38 6.28 0.25
CA TRP A 160 -17.34 4.85 0.56
C TRP A 160 -16.31 4.50 1.66
N ARG A 161 -15.27 5.33 1.82
CA ARG A 161 -14.25 5.19 2.88
C ARG A 161 -14.83 5.37 4.28
N ALA A 162 -15.87 6.18 4.40
CA ALA A 162 -16.59 6.39 5.65
C ALA A 162 -17.62 5.27 5.97
N ASN A 163 -17.83 4.32 5.05
CA ASN A 163 -18.73 3.18 5.25
C ASN A 163 -17.94 1.93 5.64
N PRO A 164 -17.99 1.47 6.90
CA PRO A 164 -17.18 0.34 7.37
C PRO A 164 -17.46 -0.97 6.64
N ALA A 165 -18.67 -1.17 6.09
CA ALA A 165 -18.98 -2.36 5.30
C ALA A 165 -18.26 -2.37 3.94
N LEU A 166 -17.89 -1.21 3.40
CA LEU A 166 -17.21 -1.06 2.13
C LEU A 166 -15.70 -0.91 2.28
N SER A 167 -15.28 -0.17 3.32
CA SER A 167 -13.87 0.17 3.56
C SER A 167 -13.15 -0.82 4.48
N GLY A 168 -13.88 -1.49 5.38
CA GLY A 168 -13.31 -2.32 6.45
C GLY A 168 -12.84 -1.52 7.67
N GLY A 169 -12.87 -0.19 7.62
CA GLY A 169 -12.43 0.73 8.67
C GLY A 169 -12.15 2.12 8.11
N GLY A 170 -11.45 2.95 8.89
CA GLY A 170 -11.13 4.32 8.53
C GLY A 170 -9.70 4.51 8.05
N GLU A 171 -9.05 5.54 8.61
CA GLU A 171 -7.71 5.96 8.20
C GLU A 171 -6.64 4.91 8.50
N LEU A 172 -6.83 4.11 9.55
CA LEU A 172 -5.90 3.03 9.91
C LEU A 172 -5.76 1.99 8.78
N ILE A 173 -6.87 1.48 8.25
CA ILE A 173 -6.84 0.50 7.16
C ILE A 173 -6.54 1.15 5.80
N ASP A 174 -6.89 2.43 5.58
CA ASP A 174 -6.65 3.09 4.29
C ASP A 174 -5.19 3.56 4.14
N GLN A 175 -4.69 4.38 5.08
CA GLN A 175 -3.34 4.95 5.02
C GLN A 175 -2.37 4.29 6.01
N GLY A 176 -2.86 3.93 7.21
CA GLY A 176 -2.03 3.33 8.24
C GLY A 176 -1.38 2.02 7.82
N ILE A 177 -2.06 1.26 6.98
CA ILE A 177 -1.52 -0.01 6.45
C ILE A 177 -0.21 0.19 5.67
N HIS A 178 -0.02 1.34 5.00
CA HIS A 178 1.23 1.67 4.33
C HIS A 178 2.37 1.91 5.33
N LEU A 179 2.09 2.62 6.44
CA LEU A 179 3.11 2.84 7.48
C LEU A 179 3.47 1.54 8.18
N ILE A 180 2.50 0.66 8.44
CA ILE A 180 2.72 -0.67 9.03
C ILE A 180 3.58 -1.52 8.10
N ASP A 181 3.26 -1.55 6.81
CA ASP A 181 4.02 -2.26 5.80
C ASP A 181 5.45 -1.77 5.70
N LEU A 182 5.67 -0.46 5.60
CA LEU A 182 6.99 0.14 5.54
C LEU A 182 7.81 -0.14 6.81
N ALA A 183 7.19 -0.03 8.00
CA ALA A 183 7.87 -0.33 9.24
C ALA A 183 8.27 -1.82 9.32
N GLY A 184 7.37 -2.72 8.91
CA GLY A 184 7.65 -4.14 8.80
C GLY A 184 8.76 -4.48 7.78
N TRP A 185 8.84 -3.74 6.69
CA TRP A 185 9.86 -3.92 5.66
C TRP A 185 11.28 -3.64 6.16
N PHE A 186 11.43 -2.74 7.14
CA PHE A 186 12.73 -2.44 7.77
C PHE A 186 12.99 -3.23 9.04
N LEU A 187 12.01 -3.40 9.93
CA LEU A 187 12.18 -4.00 11.26
C LEU A 187 11.82 -5.50 11.32
N GLY A 188 11.10 -6.01 10.32
CA GLY A 188 10.52 -7.34 10.36
C GLY A 188 9.18 -7.39 11.08
N GLY A 189 8.77 -8.60 11.54
CA GLY A 189 7.47 -8.81 12.16
C GLY A 189 7.36 -8.28 13.59
N PHE A 190 6.18 -7.79 13.95
CA PHE A 190 5.87 -7.27 15.28
C PHE A 190 5.24 -8.36 16.16
N LYS A 191 5.60 -8.35 17.47
CA LYS A 191 5.13 -9.29 18.48
C LYS A 191 4.24 -8.64 19.53
N LYS A 192 4.40 -7.34 19.77
CA LYS A 192 3.55 -6.56 20.65
C LYS A 192 2.93 -5.41 19.86
N ILE A 193 1.62 -5.35 19.89
CA ILE A 193 0.80 -4.40 19.17
C ILE A 193 0.01 -3.60 20.19
N ASP A 194 0.29 -2.31 20.31
CA ASP A 194 -0.45 -1.37 21.16
C ASP A 194 -0.86 -0.16 20.32
N GLY A 195 -1.96 0.48 20.70
CA GLY A 195 -2.44 1.68 20.02
C GLY A 195 -3.95 1.82 20.10
N HIS A 196 -4.45 2.86 19.48
CA HIS A 196 -5.88 3.11 19.36
C HIS A 196 -6.20 3.83 18.04
N ALA A 197 -7.43 3.64 17.57
CA ALA A 197 -8.04 4.37 16.48
C ALA A 197 -9.25 5.14 17.02
N ALA A 198 -9.41 6.39 16.63
CA ALA A 198 -10.47 7.25 17.13
C ALA A 198 -10.99 8.19 16.04
N THR A 199 -12.19 8.71 16.26
CA THR A 199 -12.81 9.73 15.40
C THR A 199 -12.92 11.02 16.18
N TYR A 200 -12.17 12.05 15.78
CA TYR A 200 -12.10 13.33 16.51
C TYR A 200 -12.85 14.45 15.78
N PHE A 201 -12.85 14.44 14.46
CA PHE A 201 -13.32 15.56 13.66
C PHE A 201 -14.48 15.20 12.72
N TRP A 202 -14.33 14.15 11.92
CA TRP A 202 -15.30 13.78 10.91
C TRP A 202 -16.52 13.08 11.51
N LYS A 203 -17.72 13.36 10.97
CA LYS A 203 -18.97 12.69 11.41
C LYS A 203 -19.14 11.36 10.67
N MET A 204 -18.28 10.39 10.96
CA MET A 204 -18.30 9.08 10.32
C MET A 204 -18.10 7.95 11.35
N PRO A 205 -18.61 6.74 11.08
CA PRO A 205 -18.52 5.60 12.02
C PRO A 205 -17.17 4.85 11.96
N VAL A 206 -16.14 5.43 11.34
CA VAL A 206 -14.81 4.89 11.20
C VAL A 206 -13.79 5.91 11.70
N ASP A 207 -12.59 5.44 12.02
CA ASP A 207 -11.52 6.29 12.56
C ASP A 207 -11.02 7.33 11.56
N ASP A 208 -10.74 8.54 12.06
CA ASP A 208 -10.06 9.61 11.33
C ASP A 208 -8.62 9.83 11.80
N ASN A 209 -8.24 9.19 12.91
CA ASN A 209 -6.90 9.17 13.47
C ASN A 209 -6.58 7.82 14.08
N SER A 210 -5.30 7.40 13.98
CA SER A 210 -4.82 6.20 14.66
C SER A 210 -3.37 6.37 15.11
N PHE A 211 -3.09 5.92 16.34
CA PHE A 211 -1.80 6.01 17.01
C PHE A 211 -1.33 4.61 17.37
N LEU A 212 -0.16 4.20 16.91
CA LEU A 212 0.34 2.84 17.05
C LEU A 212 1.72 2.82 17.72
N SER A 213 1.93 1.84 18.58
CA SER A 213 3.22 1.46 19.14
C SER A 213 3.43 -0.04 18.93
N LEU A 214 4.24 -0.40 17.94
CA LEU A 214 4.48 -1.77 17.52
C LEU A 214 5.90 -2.17 17.94
N ARG A 215 6.08 -3.38 18.54
CA ARG A 215 7.41 -3.86 18.94
C ARG A 215 7.73 -5.22 18.32
N THR A 216 8.97 -5.35 17.85
CA THR A 216 9.53 -6.62 17.38
C THR A 216 9.93 -7.53 18.56
N ALA A 217 10.28 -8.78 18.26
CA ALA A 217 10.86 -9.68 19.26
C ALA A 217 12.18 -9.17 19.84
N SER A 218 12.94 -8.38 19.09
CA SER A 218 14.20 -7.73 19.50
C SER A 218 13.98 -6.39 20.23
N ASN A 219 12.72 -6.05 20.58
CA ASN A 219 12.33 -4.83 21.26
C ASN A 219 12.53 -3.53 20.48
N GLN A 220 12.74 -3.61 19.16
CA GLN A 220 12.69 -2.46 18.27
C GLN A 220 11.26 -1.93 18.19
N THR A 221 11.09 -0.62 18.13
CA THR A 221 9.76 0.01 18.18
C THR A 221 9.45 0.75 16.88
N ALA A 222 8.24 0.56 16.33
CA ALA A 222 7.66 1.49 15.36
C ALA A 222 6.56 2.30 16.05
N TRP A 223 6.70 3.63 16.02
CA TRP A 223 5.70 4.57 16.51
C TRP A 223 5.09 5.31 15.34
N LEU A 224 3.80 5.05 15.07
CA LEU A 224 3.13 5.46 13.84
C LEU A 224 1.87 6.26 14.16
N HIS A 225 1.64 7.32 13.39
CA HIS A 225 0.43 8.13 13.43
C HIS A 225 -0.11 8.32 12.01
N VAL A 226 -1.39 8.05 11.84
CA VAL A 226 -2.09 8.26 10.59
C VAL A 226 -3.35 9.08 10.84
N SER A 227 -3.67 9.99 9.90
CA SER A 227 -4.73 10.99 10.13
C SER A 227 -5.32 11.52 8.82
N CYS A 228 -6.64 11.75 8.80
CA CYS A 228 -7.28 12.61 7.81
C CYS A 228 -7.74 13.96 8.41
N THR A 229 -7.04 14.45 9.44
CA THR A 229 -7.28 15.72 10.11
C THR A 229 -6.05 16.63 10.18
N GLU A 230 -5.04 16.40 9.31
CA GLU A 230 -3.77 17.17 9.28
C GLU A 230 -3.89 18.54 8.61
N TRP A 231 -5.10 18.96 8.17
CA TRP A 231 -5.39 20.21 7.46
C TRP A 231 -4.69 20.36 6.10
N LYS A 232 -3.58 19.68 5.89
CA LYS A 232 -2.85 19.56 4.63
C LYS A 232 -2.11 18.23 4.58
N ASN A 233 -1.68 17.84 3.38
CA ASN A 233 -0.92 16.62 3.20
C ASN A 233 0.41 16.68 3.96
N LEU A 234 0.70 15.61 4.71
CA LEU A 234 1.90 15.43 5.50
C LEU A 234 2.40 14.00 5.36
N PHE A 235 3.67 13.84 5.05
CA PHE A 235 4.35 12.57 5.11
C PHE A 235 5.73 12.75 5.75
N SER A 236 6.05 11.92 6.75
CA SER A 236 7.34 11.89 7.41
C SER A 236 7.61 10.48 7.92
N PHE A 237 8.77 9.92 7.56
CA PHE A 237 9.15 8.58 7.99
C PHE A 237 10.63 8.56 8.38
N GLU A 238 10.91 8.26 9.64
CA GLU A 238 12.26 8.32 10.22
C GLU A 238 12.70 6.92 10.65
N ILE A 239 13.90 6.52 10.25
CA ILE A 239 14.49 5.21 10.57
C ILE A 239 15.78 5.47 11.35
N TYR A 240 15.85 4.99 12.59
CA TYR A 240 16.97 5.21 13.49
C TYR A 240 17.79 3.94 13.66
N GLY A 241 19.04 3.98 13.25
CA GLY A 241 20.06 2.98 13.55
C GLY A 241 21.06 3.52 14.58
N LYS A 242 21.96 2.65 15.05
CA LYS A 242 22.99 3.02 16.03
C LYS A 242 24.03 4.01 15.47
N HIS A 243 24.25 3.99 14.14
CA HIS A 243 25.30 4.77 13.49
C HIS A 243 24.79 5.81 12.51
N ALA A 244 23.52 5.73 12.12
CA ALA A 244 22.92 6.69 11.21
C ALA A 244 21.40 6.77 11.40
N LYS A 245 20.83 7.89 10.98
CA LYS A 245 19.39 8.13 10.87
C LYS A 245 19.06 8.41 9.42
N LEU A 246 17.95 7.84 8.93
CA LEU A 246 17.31 8.23 7.69
C LEU A 246 16.00 8.96 7.99
N HIS A 247 15.70 10.02 7.24
CA HIS A 247 14.43 10.73 7.35
C HIS A 247 13.88 11.00 5.96
N ILE A 248 12.72 10.49 5.67
CA ILE A 248 11.99 10.70 4.41
C ILE A 248 10.88 11.71 4.67
N GLU A 249 10.87 12.79 3.90
CA GLU A 249 9.83 13.80 3.90
C GLU A 249 9.24 13.96 2.50
N GLY A 250 7.95 14.26 2.44
CA GLY A 250 7.23 14.33 1.17
C GLY A 250 7.01 12.96 0.53
N LEU A 251 6.08 12.88 -0.41
CA LEU A 251 5.75 11.64 -1.11
C LEU A 251 5.01 11.94 -2.41
N GLY A 252 5.55 11.49 -3.54
CA GLY A 252 4.88 11.53 -4.84
C GLY A 252 4.35 12.90 -5.28
N GLY A 253 4.98 13.98 -4.84
CA GLY A 253 4.62 15.36 -5.20
C GLY A 253 3.40 15.92 -4.45
N SER A 254 2.33 15.14 -4.24
CA SER A 254 1.13 15.61 -3.53
C SER A 254 1.34 15.86 -2.04
N TYR A 255 2.36 15.25 -1.45
CA TYR A 255 2.81 15.46 -0.07
C TYR A 255 4.09 16.31 0.03
N GLY A 256 4.40 17.08 -1.01
CA GLY A 256 5.62 17.86 -1.15
C GLY A 256 6.70 17.15 -1.96
N VAL A 257 7.80 17.85 -2.21
CA VAL A 257 8.97 17.27 -2.88
C VAL A 257 9.51 16.15 -2.00
N GLU A 258 9.67 14.97 -2.58
CA GLU A 258 10.18 13.81 -1.87
C GLU A 258 11.68 13.96 -1.62
N LYS A 259 12.09 13.84 -0.35
CA LYS A 259 13.47 13.99 0.11
C LYS A 259 13.86 12.88 1.06
N LEU A 260 15.11 12.44 0.97
CA LEU A 260 15.74 11.56 1.95
C LEU A 260 16.93 12.29 2.56
N PHE A 261 16.89 12.48 3.87
CA PHE A 261 18.02 12.95 4.67
C PHE A 261 18.74 11.74 5.27
N HIS A 262 20.03 11.63 5.04
CA HIS A 262 20.89 10.64 5.64
C HIS A 262 21.84 11.34 6.61
N TYR A 263 21.66 11.10 7.91
CA TYR A 263 22.47 11.64 8.99
C TYR A 263 23.44 10.55 9.45
N GLN A 264 24.76 10.78 9.32
CA GLN A 264 25.80 9.90 9.87
C GLN A 264 26.24 10.42 11.24
N MET A 265 26.07 9.57 12.26
CA MET A 265 26.45 9.93 13.64
C MET A 265 27.96 9.95 13.78
N LYS A 266 28.46 10.92 14.55
CA LYS A 266 29.88 11.06 14.87
C LYS A 266 30.18 10.40 16.21
N PRO A 267 31.30 9.68 16.36
CA PRO A 267 31.66 9.05 17.64
C PRO A 267 31.75 10.05 18.79
N GLU A 268 32.18 11.30 18.51
CA GLU A 268 32.27 12.40 19.46
C GLU A 268 30.91 13.05 19.79
N MET A 269 29.79 12.51 19.28
CA MET A 269 28.45 13.03 19.51
C MET A 269 28.24 14.48 19.02
N GLY A 270 29.01 14.90 18.03
CA GLY A 270 28.86 16.21 17.38
C GLY A 270 27.69 16.27 16.41
N ILE A 271 27.57 17.41 15.71
CA ILE A 271 26.55 17.55 14.64
C ILE A 271 26.81 16.49 13.57
N PRO A 272 25.80 15.65 13.22
CA PRO A 272 25.98 14.58 12.24
C PRO A 272 26.27 15.13 10.84
N ASP A 273 27.09 14.43 10.09
CA ASP A 273 27.25 14.70 8.67
C ASP A 273 25.95 14.36 7.96
N THR A 274 25.45 15.31 7.17
CA THR A 274 24.12 15.17 6.56
C THR A 274 24.24 15.16 5.03
N LYS A 275 23.71 14.12 4.40
CA LYS A 275 23.52 14.04 2.96
C LYS A 275 22.04 14.11 2.63
N VAL A 276 21.66 14.94 1.67
CA VAL A 276 20.28 15.09 1.21
C VAL A 276 20.17 14.57 -0.21
N TYR A 277 19.17 13.73 -0.45
CA TYR A 277 18.75 13.27 -1.77
C TYR A 277 17.39 13.86 -2.04
N GLU A 278 17.21 14.50 -3.17
CA GLU A 278 15.94 15.11 -3.58
C GLU A 278 15.41 14.45 -4.84
N PHE A 279 14.10 14.19 -4.87
CA PHE A 279 13.41 13.53 -5.97
C PHE A 279 12.24 14.42 -6.44
N PRO A 280 12.53 15.48 -7.22
CA PRO A 280 11.53 16.47 -7.59
C PRO A 280 10.62 16.05 -8.77
N GLY A 281 10.78 14.83 -9.28
CA GLY A 281 10.01 14.30 -10.42
C GLY A 281 8.57 13.95 -10.08
N PRO A 282 7.79 13.49 -11.07
CA PRO A 282 6.47 12.93 -10.87
C PRO A 282 6.53 11.62 -10.07
N ASP A 283 5.37 11.18 -9.58
CA ASP A 283 5.24 9.89 -8.87
C ASP A 283 5.41 8.71 -9.85
N GLU A 284 6.61 8.14 -9.87
CA GLU A 284 6.95 6.96 -10.67
C GLU A 284 6.79 5.64 -9.88
N SER A 285 6.32 5.69 -8.62
CA SER A 285 6.19 4.50 -7.78
C SER A 285 5.27 3.43 -8.40
N TRP A 286 4.18 3.86 -9.01
CA TRP A 286 3.22 3.00 -9.70
C TRP A 286 3.84 2.25 -10.88
N ARG A 287 4.65 2.96 -11.68
CA ARG A 287 5.34 2.37 -12.84
C ARG A 287 6.42 1.39 -12.39
N ALA A 288 7.19 1.75 -11.37
CA ALA A 288 8.22 0.89 -10.81
C ALA A 288 7.60 -0.40 -10.23
N GLU A 289 6.48 -0.30 -9.52
CA GLU A 289 5.76 -1.45 -8.98
C GLU A 289 5.20 -2.36 -10.08
N MET A 290 4.57 -1.78 -11.12
CA MET A 290 4.07 -2.58 -12.25
C MET A 290 5.19 -3.29 -13.00
N SER A 291 6.34 -2.63 -13.20
CA SER A 291 7.52 -3.24 -13.82
C SER A 291 8.08 -4.38 -12.99
N GLU A 292 8.11 -4.24 -11.67
CA GLU A 292 8.55 -5.29 -10.74
C GLU A 292 7.57 -6.47 -10.76
N PHE A 293 6.26 -6.21 -10.81
CA PHE A 293 5.24 -7.27 -10.94
C PHE A 293 5.44 -8.11 -12.21
N GLU A 294 5.69 -7.49 -13.36
CA GLU A 294 5.98 -8.25 -14.59
C GLU A 294 7.26 -9.10 -14.47
N GLN A 295 8.26 -8.59 -13.76
CA GLN A 295 9.47 -9.38 -13.50
C GLN A 295 9.17 -10.57 -12.58
N ASP A 296 8.36 -10.39 -11.53
CA ASP A 296 7.95 -11.48 -10.65
C ASP A 296 7.24 -12.59 -11.43
N VAL A 297 6.28 -12.21 -12.28
CA VAL A 297 5.56 -13.16 -13.15
C VAL A 297 6.52 -13.88 -14.09
N ARG A 298 7.39 -13.15 -14.80
CA ARG A 298 8.32 -13.71 -15.76
C ARG A 298 9.35 -14.65 -15.12
N LEU A 299 9.87 -14.26 -13.94
CA LEU A 299 10.90 -15.01 -13.22
C LEU A 299 10.31 -16.05 -12.28
N LYS A 300 8.98 -16.13 -12.17
CA LYS A 300 8.26 -17.02 -11.23
C LYS A 300 8.77 -16.88 -9.80
N ARG A 301 9.05 -15.66 -9.37
CA ARG A 301 9.52 -15.37 -8.02
C ARG A 301 8.35 -14.86 -7.16
N LYS A 302 8.42 -15.13 -5.86
CA LYS A 302 7.46 -14.60 -4.90
C LYS A 302 7.70 -13.09 -4.75
N PRO A 303 6.64 -12.24 -4.85
CA PRO A 303 6.75 -10.81 -4.59
C PRO A 303 7.20 -10.52 -3.15
N ASP A 304 8.02 -9.49 -2.97
CA ASP A 304 8.40 -8.99 -1.64
C ASP A 304 7.31 -8.13 -0.97
N ALA A 305 6.31 -7.71 -1.75
CA ALA A 305 5.09 -7.04 -1.31
C ALA A 305 3.88 -7.90 -1.71
N GLY A 306 3.79 -9.10 -1.16
CA GLY A 306 2.77 -10.09 -1.47
C GLY A 306 1.65 -10.17 -0.44
N LEU A 307 0.87 -11.25 -0.53
CA LEU A 307 -0.25 -11.49 0.38
C LEU A 307 0.20 -11.73 1.84
N ALA A 308 1.39 -12.27 2.07
CA ALA A 308 1.91 -12.52 3.42
C ALA A 308 2.19 -11.20 4.17
N GLU A 309 2.78 -10.22 3.50
CA GLU A 309 3.03 -8.88 4.03
C GLU A 309 1.72 -8.15 4.29
N ALA A 310 0.78 -8.20 3.34
CA ALA A 310 -0.54 -7.60 3.48
C ALA A 310 -1.33 -8.24 4.64
N ARG A 311 -1.28 -9.56 4.77
CA ARG A 311 -1.88 -10.29 5.89
C ARG A 311 -1.32 -9.84 7.24
N SER A 312 0.02 -9.73 7.32
CA SER A 312 0.67 -9.30 8.55
C SER A 312 0.30 -7.86 8.93
N ALA A 313 0.21 -6.96 7.95
CA ALA A 313 -0.21 -5.59 8.19
C ALA A 313 -1.70 -5.51 8.59
N LEU A 314 -2.58 -6.24 7.89
CA LEU A 314 -4.00 -6.26 8.20
C LEU A 314 -4.30 -6.91 9.56
N GLN A 315 -3.51 -7.89 9.99
CA GLN A 315 -3.62 -8.47 11.33
C GLN A 315 -3.41 -7.42 12.43
N ILE A 316 -2.45 -6.52 12.25
CA ILE A 316 -2.22 -5.42 13.18
C ILE A 316 -3.42 -4.47 13.20
N VAL A 317 -3.97 -4.14 12.03
CA VAL A 317 -5.18 -3.31 11.91
C VAL A 317 -6.36 -3.94 12.65
N GLU A 318 -6.64 -5.23 12.42
CA GLU A 318 -7.72 -5.95 13.10
C GLU A 318 -7.51 -5.97 14.62
N GLU A 319 -6.29 -6.22 15.10
CA GLU A 319 -5.99 -6.26 16.54
C GLU A 319 -6.24 -4.91 17.21
N ILE A 320 -5.88 -3.80 16.56
CA ILE A 320 -6.18 -2.46 17.08
C ILE A 320 -7.68 -2.21 17.11
N TYR A 321 -8.42 -2.55 16.06
CA TYR A 321 -9.88 -2.37 16.03
C TYR A 321 -10.60 -3.24 17.09
N LEU A 322 -10.11 -4.45 17.36
CA LEU A 322 -10.66 -5.32 18.43
C LEU A 322 -10.43 -4.69 19.80
N LYS A 323 -9.22 -4.23 20.09
CA LYS A 323 -8.90 -3.57 21.36
C LYS A 323 -9.75 -2.32 21.61
N ASN A 324 -10.05 -1.55 20.56
CA ASN A 324 -10.90 -0.37 20.70
C ASN A 324 -12.35 -0.69 21.03
N ARG A 325 -12.90 -1.83 20.56
CA ARG A 325 -14.26 -2.26 20.91
C ARG A 325 -14.37 -2.63 22.37
N ASP A 326 -13.33 -3.26 22.93
CA ASP A 326 -13.31 -3.72 24.31
C ASP A 326 -13.16 -2.58 25.33
N THR A 327 -12.61 -1.44 24.89
CA THR A 327 -12.34 -0.29 25.80
C THR A 327 -13.48 0.75 25.82
N ASN A 328 -14.53 0.62 25.01
CA ASN A 328 -15.63 1.61 24.90
C ASN A 328 -15.14 3.07 24.74
N LEU A 329 -14.01 3.30 24.08
CA LEU A 329 -13.45 4.60 23.76
C LEU A 329 -13.92 5.10 22.39
#